data_69304ca0e4820781fe37f0c13286dab9
#
_entry.id   69304ca0e4820781fe37f0c13286dab9
#
_cell.length_a   1.000
_cell.length_b   1.000
_cell.length_c   1.000
_cell.angle_alpha   90.00
_cell.angle_beta   90.00
_cell.angle_gamma   90.00
#
_symmetry.space_group_name_H-M   'P 1'
#
loop_
_entity.id
_entity.type
_entity.pdbx_description
1 polymer ?
#
loop_
_entity_poly.entity_id
_entity_poly.type
_entity_poly.pdbx_seq_one_letter_code
_entity_poly.pdbx_strand_id
1 'polypeptide(L)'
;KKLNKRIGEKKMEFIIDTVNLEDIKEAVEYMPIVGVTSNPSIVKKTSPKDFFQHMKEVRKIIGKERSLHIQVISKECDEIVKEAHRILEKIDDQVYIKVPVSYEGIKAIKKLKAEGINVTATAVYDLMQAYMALAAGADYIAPYVNRIGNLGNDPMELINELSNRIVQDGYD
;
A
#
# COMPACT_ATOMS: atom_id res chain seq x y z
N LYS A 1 -6.89 1.14 -37.86
CA LYS A 1 -5.93 2.13 -37.28
C LYS A 1 -5.59 1.66 -35.88
N LYS A 2 -4.43 0.99 -35.71
CA LYS A 2 -3.90 0.63 -34.40
C LYS A 2 -3.49 1.93 -33.72
N LEU A 3 -4.20 2.29 -32.62
CA LEU A 3 -3.74 3.31 -31.71
C LEU A 3 -2.45 2.77 -31.07
N ASN A 4 -1.33 3.45 -31.29
CA ASN A 4 -0.13 3.24 -30.51
C ASN A 4 -0.50 3.37 -29.03
N LYS A 5 -0.48 2.26 -28.28
CA LYS A 5 -0.35 2.32 -26.84
C LYS A 5 0.98 3.03 -26.59
N ARG A 6 0.95 4.33 -26.34
CA ARG A 6 2.06 5.02 -25.71
C ARG A 6 2.33 4.26 -24.41
N ILE A 7 3.56 3.83 -24.25
CA ILE A 7 4.10 3.37 -22.97
C ILE A 7 3.64 4.42 -21.97
N GLY A 8 2.76 4.03 -21.02
CA GLY A 8 1.99 4.97 -20.22
C GLY A 8 2.92 5.90 -19.45
N GLU A 9 2.74 7.20 -19.67
CA GLU A 9 3.26 8.21 -18.76
C GLU A 9 2.67 7.88 -17.38
N LYS A 10 3.50 7.34 -16.48
CA LYS A 10 3.08 7.12 -15.08
C LYS A 10 2.73 8.48 -14.51
N LYS A 11 1.43 8.71 -14.29
CA LYS A 11 0.96 9.92 -13.62
C LYS A 11 1.35 9.85 -12.14
N MET A 12 1.75 11.00 -11.60
CA MET A 12 1.87 11.14 -10.15
C MET A 12 0.51 10.85 -9.51
N GLU A 13 0.50 9.98 -8.51
CA GLU A 13 -0.69 9.59 -7.74
C GLU A 13 -0.62 10.14 -6.33
N PHE A 14 -1.72 10.74 -5.87
CA PHE A 14 -1.85 11.23 -4.51
C PHE A 14 -2.72 10.27 -3.70
N ILE A 15 -2.13 9.67 -2.66
CA ILE A 15 -2.80 8.79 -1.72
C ILE A 15 -2.72 9.44 -0.34
N ILE A 16 -3.85 9.55 0.36
CA ILE A 16 -3.87 10.12 1.71
C ILE A 16 -3.74 9.02 2.77
N ASP A 17 -3.03 9.33 3.86
CA ASP A 17 -2.77 8.39 4.96
C ASP A 17 -3.61 8.75 6.18
N THR A 18 -4.89 8.38 6.15
CA THR A 18 -5.87 8.63 7.22
C THR A 18 -7.01 7.63 7.17
N VAL A 19 -7.71 7.44 8.31
CA VAL A 19 -9.00 6.75 8.39
C VAL A 19 -10.10 7.63 8.98
N ASN A 20 -9.84 8.92 9.16
CA ASN A 20 -10.86 9.87 9.57
C ASN A 20 -11.84 10.10 8.41
N LEU A 21 -13.13 9.83 8.64
CA LEU A 21 -14.14 9.88 7.57
C LEU A 21 -14.37 11.30 7.03
N GLU A 22 -14.26 12.32 7.88
CA GLU A 22 -14.44 13.70 7.45
C GLU A 22 -13.26 14.19 6.60
N ASP A 23 -12.01 13.90 7.03
CA ASP A 23 -10.80 14.19 6.24
C ASP A 23 -10.87 13.51 4.86
N ILE A 24 -11.37 12.25 4.81
CA ILE A 24 -11.50 11.51 3.55
C ILE A 24 -12.56 12.15 2.64
N LYS A 25 -13.72 12.55 3.17
CA LYS A 25 -14.75 13.25 2.40
C LYS A 25 -14.24 14.54 1.80
N GLU A 26 -13.56 15.35 2.61
CA GLU A 26 -12.94 16.59 2.17
C GLU A 26 -11.90 16.35 1.08
N ALA A 27 -11.02 15.34 1.26
CA ALA A 27 -10.02 15.01 0.26
C ALA A 27 -10.62 14.51 -1.05
N VAL A 28 -11.69 13.72 -1.01
CA VAL A 28 -12.41 13.26 -2.21
C VAL A 28 -13.06 14.43 -2.95
N GLU A 29 -13.53 15.44 -2.25
CA GLU A 29 -14.19 16.61 -2.83
C GLU A 29 -13.18 17.60 -3.45
N TYR A 30 -12.08 17.87 -2.75
CA TYR A 30 -11.19 19.00 -3.12
C TYR A 30 -9.84 18.57 -3.71
N MET A 31 -9.45 17.30 -3.61
CA MET A 31 -8.11 16.84 -4.02
C MET A 31 -8.19 15.73 -5.07
N PRO A 32 -7.24 15.68 -6.02
CA PRO A 32 -7.17 14.62 -7.03
C PRO A 32 -6.58 13.33 -6.45
N ILE A 33 -7.12 12.85 -5.32
CA ILE A 33 -6.63 11.62 -4.71
C ILE A 33 -7.07 10.38 -5.50
N VAL A 34 -6.18 9.39 -5.57
CA VAL A 34 -6.44 8.10 -6.21
C VAL A 34 -6.58 6.97 -5.19
N GLY A 35 -6.37 7.23 -3.90
CA GLY A 35 -6.50 6.22 -2.87
C GLY A 35 -6.39 6.74 -1.45
N VAL A 36 -6.68 5.82 -0.53
CA VAL A 36 -6.57 6.01 0.91
C VAL A 36 -5.72 4.87 1.48
N THR A 37 -4.78 5.22 2.33
CA THR A 37 -3.96 4.25 3.06
C THR A 37 -4.11 4.43 4.56
N SER A 38 -3.86 3.36 5.28
CA SER A 38 -3.88 3.35 6.74
C SER A 38 -2.72 2.54 7.30
N ASN A 39 -2.51 2.67 8.58
CA ASN A 39 -1.62 1.81 9.37
C ASN A 39 -2.17 1.65 10.78
N PRO A 40 -1.68 0.67 11.57
CA PRO A 40 -2.20 0.40 12.92
C PRO A 40 -2.18 1.62 13.86
N SER A 41 -1.18 2.50 13.73
CA SER A 41 -1.09 3.70 14.57
C SER A 41 -2.19 4.72 14.25
N ILE A 42 -2.51 4.89 12.96
CA ILE A 42 -3.60 5.77 12.51
C ILE A 42 -4.95 5.21 12.97
N VAL A 43 -5.19 3.91 12.75
CA VAL A 43 -6.41 3.24 13.19
C VAL A 43 -6.58 3.37 14.71
N LYS A 44 -5.51 3.18 15.47
CA LYS A 44 -5.53 3.33 16.93
C LYS A 44 -5.90 4.74 17.39
N LYS A 45 -5.43 5.78 16.68
CA LYS A 45 -5.79 7.19 16.99
C LYS A 45 -7.28 7.46 16.78
N THR A 46 -7.84 6.95 15.71
CA THR A 46 -9.27 7.10 15.40
C THR A 46 -10.14 6.21 16.29
N SER A 47 -9.58 5.10 16.81
CA SER A 47 -10.23 4.16 17.74
C SER A 47 -11.67 3.77 17.33
N PRO A 48 -11.90 3.27 16.10
CA PRO A 48 -13.24 2.89 15.68
C PRO A 48 -13.76 1.74 16.54
N LYS A 49 -15.05 1.77 16.88
CA LYS A 49 -15.71 0.70 17.66
C LYS A 49 -15.69 -0.66 16.96
N ASP A 50 -15.84 -0.64 15.64
CA ASP A 50 -15.71 -1.81 14.77
C ASP A 50 -14.83 -1.42 13.56
N PHE A 51 -13.68 -2.07 13.47
CA PHE A 51 -12.71 -1.81 12.42
C PHE A 51 -13.25 -2.11 11.02
N PHE A 52 -13.87 -3.26 10.84
CA PHE A 52 -14.35 -3.65 9.50
C PHE A 52 -15.52 -2.78 9.04
N GLN A 53 -16.43 -2.46 9.94
CA GLN A 53 -17.51 -1.54 9.64
C GLN A 53 -16.98 -0.17 9.25
N HIS A 54 -16.00 0.34 9.99
CA HIS A 54 -15.36 1.62 9.69
C HIS A 54 -14.68 1.62 8.32
N MET A 55 -13.92 0.55 7.99
CA MET A 55 -13.26 0.45 6.68
C MET A 55 -14.26 0.29 5.52
N LYS A 56 -15.44 -0.30 5.76
CA LYS A 56 -16.55 -0.28 4.79
C LYS A 56 -17.09 1.13 4.55
N GLU A 57 -17.18 1.96 5.58
CA GLU A 57 -17.58 3.37 5.42
C GLU A 57 -16.50 4.15 4.63
N VAL A 58 -15.20 3.92 4.91
CA VAL A 58 -14.13 4.48 4.09
C VAL A 58 -14.30 4.07 2.62
N ARG A 59 -14.48 2.78 2.35
CA ARG A 59 -14.70 2.26 0.99
C ARG A 59 -15.92 2.90 0.31
N LYS A 60 -17.00 3.09 1.05
CA LYS A 60 -18.21 3.73 0.53
C LYS A 60 -17.96 5.19 0.11
N ILE A 61 -17.15 5.93 0.87
CA ILE A 61 -16.81 7.32 0.56
C ILE A 61 -15.91 7.41 -0.67
N ILE A 62 -14.87 6.58 -0.76
CA ILE A 62 -13.88 6.67 -1.83
C ILE A 62 -14.32 6.01 -3.15
N GLY A 63 -15.37 5.18 -3.12
CA GLY A 63 -15.81 4.40 -4.29
C GLY A 63 -14.88 3.23 -4.60
N LYS A 64 -15.12 2.54 -5.71
CA LYS A 64 -14.30 1.41 -6.18
C LYS A 64 -13.16 1.86 -7.12
N GLU A 65 -13.24 3.06 -7.64
CA GLU A 65 -12.25 3.63 -8.55
C GLU A 65 -10.97 4.11 -7.84
N ARG A 66 -11.01 4.26 -6.51
CA ARG A 66 -9.86 4.62 -5.69
C ARG A 66 -9.34 3.44 -4.89
N SER A 67 -8.03 3.34 -4.79
CA SER A 67 -7.38 2.27 -4.02
C SER A 67 -7.60 2.43 -2.51
N LEU A 68 -7.78 1.31 -1.82
CA LEU A 68 -7.84 1.25 -0.35
C LEU A 68 -6.73 0.33 0.14
N HIS A 69 -5.84 0.83 0.97
CA HIS A 69 -4.68 0.09 1.46
C HIS A 69 -4.82 -0.16 2.97
N ILE A 70 -4.87 -1.44 3.37
CA ILE A 70 -5.08 -1.86 4.76
C ILE A 70 -3.92 -2.73 5.23
N GLN A 71 -3.31 -2.33 6.34
CA GLN A 71 -2.15 -3.03 6.88
C GLN A 71 -2.54 -4.18 7.79
N VAL A 72 -1.94 -5.35 7.55
CA VAL A 72 -1.98 -6.50 8.45
C VAL A 72 -1.15 -6.24 9.70
N ILE A 73 -1.54 -6.86 10.82
CA ILE A 73 -0.83 -6.78 12.11
C ILE A 73 -0.13 -8.08 12.48
N SER A 74 -0.49 -9.17 11.83
CA SER A 74 0.15 -10.48 11.99
C SER A 74 1.62 -10.42 11.58
N LYS A 75 2.46 -11.30 12.16
CA LYS A 75 3.90 -11.30 11.94
C LYS A 75 4.39 -12.53 11.17
N GLU A 76 3.73 -13.67 11.35
CA GLU A 76 4.07 -14.92 10.70
C GLU A 76 3.36 -15.04 9.35
N CYS A 77 4.02 -15.59 8.35
CA CYS A 77 3.55 -15.67 6.97
C CYS A 77 2.12 -16.23 6.85
N ASP A 78 1.85 -17.36 7.47
CA ASP A 78 0.54 -18.00 7.33
C ASP A 78 -0.58 -17.22 8.01
N GLU A 79 -0.28 -16.52 9.11
CA GLU A 79 -1.22 -15.63 9.79
C GLU A 79 -1.44 -14.33 8.98
N ILE A 80 -0.40 -13.79 8.33
CA ILE A 80 -0.52 -12.65 7.40
C ILE A 80 -1.47 -13.01 6.26
N VAL A 81 -1.32 -14.18 5.65
CA VAL A 81 -2.17 -14.64 4.54
C VAL A 81 -3.62 -14.82 5.01
N LYS A 82 -3.85 -15.44 6.16
CA LYS A 82 -5.20 -15.58 6.74
C LYS A 82 -5.85 -14.23 7.04
N GLU A 83 -5.09 -13.30 7.61
CA GLU A 83 -5.57 -11.95 7.90
C GLU A 83 -5.91 -11.19 6.61
N ALA A 84 -5.09 -11.33 5.56
CA ALA A 84 -5.34 -10.76 4.25
C ALA A 84 -6.66 -11.26 3.65
N HIS A 85 -6.88 -12.57 3.63
CA HIS A 85 -8.13 -13.15 3.15
C HIS A 85 -9.34 -12.65 3.95
N ARG A 86 -9.22 -12.55 5.28
CA ARG A 86 -10.27 -12.00 6.13
C ARG A 86 -10.60 -10.54 5.79
N ILE A 87 -9.58 -9.72 5.50
CA ILE A 87 -9.77 -8.32 5.09
C ILE A 87 -10.53 -8.26 3.78
N LEU A 88 -10.10 -9.04 2.77
CA LEU A 88 -10.74 -9.09 1.47
C LEU A 88 -12.20 -9.58 1.56
N GLU A 89 -12.45 -10.66 2.30
CA GLU A 89 -13.80 -11.18 2.52
C GLU A 89 -14.73 -10.16 3.19
N LYS A 90 -14.22 -9.41 4.16
CA LYS A 90 -15.02 -8.47 4.95
C LYS A 90 -15.27 -7.13 4.28
N ILE A 91 -14.41 -6.72 3.35
CA ILE A 91 -14.47 -5.40 2.70
C ILE A 91 -14.74 -5.56 1.21
N ASP A 92 -13.73 -5.89 0.41
CA ASP A 92 -13.82 -6.27 -1.01
C ASP A 92 -12.47 -6.82 -1.53
N ASP A 93 -12.50 -7.42 -2.72
CA ASP A 93 -11.38 -8.06 -3.38
C ASP A 93 -10.36 -7.08 -4.03
N GLN A 94 -10.65 -5.79 -4.05
CA GLN A 94 -9.80 -4.75 -4.63
C GLN A 94 -8.89 -4.07 -3.60
N VAL A 95 -9.02 -4.42 -2.32
CA VAL A 95 -8.17 -3.89 -1.26
C VAL A 95 -6.71 -4.28 -1.50
N TYR A 96 -5.82 -3.31 -1.37
CA TYR A 96 -4.38 -3.53 -1.30
C TYR A 96 -3.99 -3.91 0.13
N ILE A 97 -3.48 -5.12 0.29
CA ILE A 97 -3.00 -5.59 1.60
C ILE A 97 -1.63 -4.99 1.87
N LYS A 98 -1.50 -4.17 2.90
CA LYS A 98 -0.19 -3.62 3.31
C LYS A 98 0.53 -4.62 4.20
N VAL A 99 1.68 -5.09 3.72
CA VAL A 99 2.50 -6.10 4.41
C VAL A 99 3.85 -5.49 4.77
N PRO A 100 4.24 -5.49 6.08
CA PRO A 100 5.57 -5.06 6.49
C PRO A 100 6.67 -5.93 5.90
N VAL A 101 7.76 -5.32 5.39
CA VAL A 101 8.88 -6.02 4.80
C VAL A 101 9.76 -6.63 5.90
N SER A 102 9.51 -7.91 6.14
CA SER A 102 10.29 -8.79 7.00
C SER A 102 10.51 -10.12 6.25
N TYR A 103 11.26 -11.07 6.79
CA TYR A 103 11.39 -12.40 6.19
C TYR A 103 10.02 -13.06 5.96
N GLU A 104 9.19 -13.10 6.98
CA GLU A 104 7.84 -13.66 6.89
C GLU A 104 6.92 -12.80 6.03
N GLY A 105 7.09 -11.47 6.05
CA GLY A 105 6.36 -10.55 5.19
C GLY A 105 6.65 -10.76 3.71
N ILE A 106 7.91 -10.87 3.30
CA ILE A 106 8.30 -11.16 1.90
C ILE A 106 7.75 -12.51 1.44
N LYS A 107 7.82 -13.52 2.30
CA LYS A 107 7.22 -14.85 2.02
C LYS A 107 5.70 -14.75 1.86
N ALA A 108 5.02 -13.95 2.68
CA ALA A 108 3.58 -13.70 2.55
C ALA A 108 3.24 -12.92 1.27
N ILE A 109 4.00 -11.87 0.92
CA ILE A 109 3.83 -11.12 -0.34
C ILE A 109 3.87 -12.07 -1.53
N LYS A 110 4.87 -12.96 -1.61
CA LYS A 110 4.95 -13.96 -2.69
C LYS A 110 3.72 -14.86 -2.78
N LYS A 111 3.19 -15.32 -1.64
CA LYS A 111 1.97 -16.15 -1.60
C LYS A 111 0.75 -15.36 -2.07
N LEU A 112 0.53 -14.16 -1.53
CA LEU A 112 -0.59 -13.29 -1.90
C LEU A 112 -0.54 -12.91 -3.39
N LYS A 113 0.64 -12.60 -3.92
CA LYS A 113 0.80 -12.31 -5.35
C LYS A 113 0.55 -13.52 -6.25
N ALA A 114 0.91 -14.72 -5.82
CA ALA A 114 0.58 -15.96 -6.54
C ALA A 114 -0.94 -16.21 -6.63
N GLU A 115 -1.71 -15.67 -5.69
CA GLU A 115 -3.19 -15.69 -5.66
C GLU A 115 -3.81 -14.50 -6.41
N GLY A 116 -3.02 -13.59 -6.98
CA GLY A 116 -3.49 -12.38 -7.69
C GLY A 116 -3.97 -11.26 -6.77
N ILE A 117 -3.66 -11.33 -5.48
CA ILE A 117 -4.05 -10.30 -4.48
C ILE A 117 -3.17 -9.06 -4.63
N ASN A 118 -3.77 -7.88 -4.52
CA ASN A 118 -3.08 -6.61 -4.53
C ASN A 118 -2.29 -6.40 -3.24
N VAL A 119 -1.02 -6.01 -3.35
CA VAL A 119 -0.11 -5.88 -2.20
C VAL A 119 0.63 -4.56 -2.21
N THR A 120 0.68 -3.91 -1.05
CA THR A 120 1.58 -2.79 -0.75
C THR A 120 2.65 -3.25 0.26
N ALA A 121 3.91 -3.23 -0.13
CA ALA A 121 5.01 -3.45 0.79
C ALA A 121 5.25 -2.19 1.63
N THR A 122 5.25 -2.33 2.95
CA THR A 122 5.41 -1.19 3.89
C THR A 122 6.50 -1.46 4.92
N ALA A 123 6.80 -0.46 5.76
CA ALA A 123 7.93 -0.51 6.70
C ALA A 123 9.26 -0.77 5.99
N VAL A 124 9.45 -0.11 4.87
CA VAL A 124 10.68 -0.16 4.08
C VAL A 124 11.62 0.94 4.58
N TYR A 125 12.83 0.55 4.98
CA TYR A 125 13.84 1.44 5.56
C TYR A 125 15.13 1.50 4.74
N ASP A 126 15.33 0.55 3.85
CA ASP A 126 16.52 0.49 2.99
C ASP A 126 16.20 -0.05 1.59
N LEU A 127 17.17 0.12 0.66
CA LEU A 127 17.03 -0.29 -0.73
C LEU A 127 16.88 -1.81 -0.89
N MET A 128 17.56 -2.60 -0.06
CA MET A 128 17.48 -4.05 -0.18
C MET A 128 16.08 -4.55 0.15
N GLN A 129 15.47 -4.00 1.19
CA GLN A 129 14.06 -4.30 1.52
C GLN A 129 13.12 -3.92 0.37
N ALA A 130 13.35 -2.74 -0.25
CA ALA A 130 12.57 -2.31 -1.40
C ALA A 130 12.73 -3.26 -2.60
N TYR A 131 13.96 -3.65 -2.93
CA TYR A 131 14.24 -4.57 -4.05
C TYR A 131 13.65 -5.97 -3.80
N MET A 132 13.73 -6.48 -2.58
CA MET A 132 13.11 -7.76 -2.22
C MET A 132 11.58 -7.71 -2.35
N ALA A 133 10.96 -6.58 -1.99
CA ALA A 133 9.52 -6.38 -2.15
C ALA A 133 9.12 -6.31 -3.64
N LEU A 134 9.88 -5.59 -4.48
CA LEU A 134 9.69 -5.56 -5.94
C LEU A 134 9.79 -6.96 -6.53
N ALA A 135 10.87 -7.68 -6.22
CA ALA A 135 11.10 -9.04 -6.71
C ALA A 135 10.03 -10.04 -6.23
N ALA A 136 9.40 -9.79 -5.08
CA ALA A 136 8.26 -10.56 -4.58
C ALA A 136 6.94 -10.22 -5.28
N GLY A 137 6.91 -9.15 -6.11
CA GLY A 137 5.77 -8.74 -6.93
C GLY A 137 4.84 -7.74 -6.27
N ALA A 138 5.26 -7.01 -5.24
CA ALA A 138 4.44 -5.94 -4.63
C ALA A 138 4.05 -4.88 -5.66
N ASP A 139 2.78 -4.45 -5.65
CA ASP A 139 2.25 -3.45 -6.56
C ASP A 139 2.62 -2.02 -6.14
N TYR A 140 2.75 -1.80 -4.84
CA TYR A 140 3.21 -0.54 -4.25
C TYR A 140 4.31 -0.77 -3.22
N ILE A 141 5.24 0.18 -3.13
CA ILE A 141 6.25 0.24 -2.07
C ILE A 141 6.10 1.54 -1.32
N ALA A 142 6.00 1.45 0.00
CA ALA A 142 5.81 2.58 0.90
C ALA A 142 6.99 2.75 1.87
N PRO A 143 8.07 3.47 1.46
CA PRO A 143 9.20 3.78 2.33
C PRO A 143 8.80 4.71 3.49
N TYR A 144 9.40 4.49 4.65
CA TYR A 144 9.20 5.34 5.82
C TYR A 144 10.19 6.53 5.81
N VAL A 145 9.94 7.50 4.93
CA VAL A 145 10.81 8.65 4.65
C VAL A 145 11.34 9.33 5.91
N ASN A 146 10.45 9.74 6.83
CA ASN A 146 10.84 10.40 8.08
C ASN A 146 11.70 9.51 8.98
N ARG A 147 11.44 8.21 9.03
CA ARG A 147 12.21 7.28 9.87
C ARG A 147 13.58 6.96 9.27
N ILE A 148 13.68 6.91 7.95
CA ILE A 148 14.95 6.74 7.22
C ILE A 148 15.86 7.91 7.54
N GLY A 149 15.37 9.15 7.48
CA GLY A 149 16.10 10.35 7.87
C GLY A 149 16.56 10.33 9.35
N ASN A 150 15.72 9.86 10.26
CA ASN A 150 16.06 9.72 11.67
C ASN A 150 17.17 8.68 11.93
N LEU A 151 17.38 7.73 11.03
CA LEU A 151 18.45 6.75 11.07
C LEU A 151 19.76 7.27 10.46
N GLY A 152 19.80 8.53 10.00
CA GLY A 152 20.97 9.16 9.40
C GLY A 152 21.19 8.83 7.92
N ASN A 153 20.24 8.19 7.27
CA ASN A 153 20.27 7.93 5.83
C ASN A 153 19.51 9.03 5.07
N ASP A 154 19.89 9.27 3.81
CA ASP A 154 19.17 10.19 2.95
C ASP A 154 17.96 9.47 2.32
N PRO A 155 16.70 9.81 2.73
CA PRO A 155 15.52 9.18 2.18
C PRO A 155 15.29 9.53 0.70
N MET A 156 15.81 10.65 0.21
CA MET A 156 15.65 11.06 -1.18
C MET A 156 16.59 10.24 -2.09
N GLU A 157 17.77 9.88 -1.62
CA GLU A 157 18.65 8.94 -2.32
C GLU A 157 17.96 7.59 -2.51
N LEU A 158 17.36 7.04 -1.45
CA LEU A 158 16.60 5.79 -1.52
C LEU A 158 15.45 5.88 -2.54
N ILE A 159 14.67 6.95 -2.50
CA ILE A 159 13.53 7.12 -3.42
C ILE A 159 14.02 7.23 -4.86
N ASN A 160 15.08 7.98 -5.11
CA ASN A 160 15.62 8.15 -6.45
C ASN A 160 16.18 6.83 -7.02
N GLU A 161 16.95 6.09 -6.23
CA GLU A 161 17.48 4.78 -6.64
C GLU A 161 16.35 3.77 -6.90
N LEU A 162 15.37 3.72 -6.01
CA LEU A 162 14.20 2.85 -6.18
C LEU A 162 13.40 3.21 -7.44
N SER A 163 13.15 4.50 -7.67
CA SER A 163 12.44 4.99 -8.85
C SER A 163 13.17 4.66 -10.15
N ASN A 164 14.49 4.88 -10.17
CA ASN A 164 15.35 4.51 -11.32
C ASN A 164 15.26 3.01 -11.61
N ARG A 165 15.30 2.18 -10.56
CA ARG A 165 15.23 0.72 -10.70
C ARG A 165 13.89 0.25 -11.25
N ILE A 166 12.79 0.81 -10.74
CA ILE A 166 11.44 0.53 -11.24
C ILE A 166 11.35 0.80 -12.75
N VAL A 167 11.88 1.96 -13.20
CA VAL A 167 11.88 2.32 -14.62
C VAL A 167 12.78 1.42 -15.45
N GLN A 168 14.00 1.14 -14.98
CA GLN A 168 15.00 0.35 -15.72
C GLN A 168 14.58 -1.11 -15.91
N ASP A 169 13.97 -1.71 -14.90
CA ASP A 169 13.57 -3.12 -14.93
C ASP A 169 12.13 -3.29 -15.50
N GLY A 170 11.45 -2.19 -15.85
CA GLY A 170 10.12 -2.23 -16.44
C GLY A 170 9.02 -2.71 -15.48
N TYR A 171 9.17 -2.46 -14.20
CA TYR A 171 8.08 -2.67 -13.24
C TYR A 171 6.98 -1.64 -13.51
N ASP A 172 5.72 -2.09 -13.45
CA ASP A 172 4.54 -1.24 -13.58
C ASP A 172 4.12 -0.58 -12.27
#